data_8e51c7e86eef33641f4d31171d640bf9
#
_entry.id   8e51c7e86eef33641f4d31171d640bf9
#
_cell.length_a   1.000
_cell.length_b   1.000
_cell.length_c   1.000
_cell.angle_alpha   90.00
_cell.angle_beta   90.00
_cell.angle_gamma   90.00
#
_symmetry.space_group_name_H-M   'P 1'
#
loop_
_entity.id
_entity.type
_entity.pdbx_description
1 polymer ?
#
loop_
_entity_poly.entity_id
_entity_poly.type
_entity_poly.pdbx_seq_one_letter_code
_entity_poly.pdbx_strand_id
1 'polypeptide(L)'
;MKTFTDEEMGRLLPTAKPYSVVILKQGPNFGDDTAPGIVWEHGRRNFALRDEGVLAVVLPVTDGSDVCGIAVFAATVDATTAIMGDDPGVAAGVFTYEVHPCQGFPGDSLP
;
A
#
# COMPACT_ATOMS: atom_id res chain seq x y z
N MET A 1 19.34 -22.61 1.75
CA MET A 1 19.27 -21.26 2.29
C MET A 1 19.97 -21.17 3.63
N LYS A 2 20.43 -19.97 4.02
CA LYS A 2 21.09 -19.75 5.29
C LYS A 2 20.13 -19.99 6.46
N THR A 3 20.62 -20.65 7.53
CA THR A 3 19.91 -20.72 8.81
C THR A 3 20.42 -19.62 9.72
N PHE A 4 19.51 -18.80 10.25
CA PHE A 4 19.85 -17.72 11.17
C PHE A 4 19.89 -18.24 12.60
N THR A 5 20.90 -17.86 13.36
CA THR A 5 20.99 -18.17 14.78
C THR A 5 20.07 -17.31 15.61
N ASP A 6 19.77 -17.72 16.85
CA ASP A 6 18.97 -16.90 17.77
C ASP A 6 19.64 -15.55 18.05
N GLU A 7 20.96 -15.50 18.10
CA GLU A 7 21.71 -14.26 18.27
C GLU A 7 21.51 -13.30 17.08
N GLU A 8 21.58 -13.82 15.85
CA GLU A 8 21.31 -13.04 14.64
C GLU A 8 19.86 -12.53 14.62
N MET A 9 18.90 -13.38 14.98
CA MET A 9 17.50 -12.99 15.11
C MET A 9 17.31 -11.87 16.13
N GLY A 10 17.98 -11.97 17.27
CA GLY A 10 17.93 -10.96 18.33
C GLY A 10 18.52 -9.61 17.92
N ARG A 11 19.40 -9.58 16.91
CA ARG A 11 19.91 -8.32 16.33
C ARG A 11 19.01 -7.76 15.23
N LEU A 12 18.36 -8.62 14.47
CA LEU A 12 17.56 -8.20 13.30
C LEU A 12 16.14 -7.76 13.68
N LEU A 13 15.45 -8.52 14.52
CA LEU A 13 14.05 -8.22 14.86
C LEU A 13 13.87 -6.81 15.45
N PRO A 14 14.74 -6.29 16.34
CA PRO A 14 14.58 -4.94 16.88
C PRO A 14 14.77 -3.80 15.86
N THR A 15 15.26 -4.09 14.66
CA THR A 15 15.40 -3.08 13.60
C THR A 15 14.09 -2.74 12.93
N ALA A 16 13.01 -3.51 13.17
CA ALA A 16 11.69 -3.24 12.63
C ALA A 16 11.18 -1.87 13.07
N LYS A 17 10.47 -1.20 12.16
CA LYS A 17 9.81 0.08 12.39
C LYS A 17 8.33 -0.01 12.04
N PRO A 18 7.49 0.88 12.61
CA PRO A 18 6.07 0.91 12.28
C PRO A 18 5.83 1.50 10.89
N TYR A 19 4.92 0.87 10.16
CA TYR A 19 4.38 1.30 8.89
C TYR A 19 2.87 1.05 8.87
N SER A 20 2.21 1.43 7.79
CA SER A 20 0.82 1.07 7.54
C SER A 20 0.72 0.31 6.23
N VAL A 21 -0.08 -0.76 6.23
CA VAL A 21 -0.39 -1.51 5.01
C VAL A 21 -1.81 -1.18 4.58
N VAL A 22 -1.99 -0.95 3.29
CA VAL A 22 -3.29 -0.72 2.66
C VAL A 22 -3.63 -1.93 1.80
N ILE A 23 -4.85 -2.44 1.97
CA ILE A 23 -5.45 -3.42 1.07
C ILE A 23 -6.52 -2.69 0.27
N LEU A 24 -6.29 -2.53 -1.03
CA LEU A 24 -7.20 -1.86 -1.94
C LEU A 24 -8.10 -2.90 -2.59
N LYS A 25 -9.42 -2.65 -2.55
CA LYS A 25 -10.42 -3.56 -3.09
C LYS A 25 -11.31 -2.83 -4.09
N GLN A 26 -12.03 -3.61 -4.91
CA GLN A 26 -13.07 -3.09 -5.78
C GLN A 26 -14.14 -2.38 -4.96
N GLY A 27 -14.50 -1.18 -5.41
CA GLY A 27 -15.63 -0.43 -4.89
C GLY A 27 -16.89 -0.65 -5.72
N PRO A 28 -18.01 -0.02 -5.31
CA PRO A 28 -19.30 -0.18 -6.00
C PRO A 28 -19.28 0.31 -7.45
N ASN A 29 -18.39 1.23 -7.80
CA ASN A 29 -18.30 1.83 -9.13
C ASN A 29 -17.09 1.32 -9.95
N PHE A 30 -16.50 0.21 -9.54
CA PHE A 30 -15.32 -0.36 -10.20
C PHE A 30 -15.56 -0.67 -11.69
N GLY A 31 -16.78 -1.07 -12.05
CA GLY A 31 -17.14 -1.41 -13.43
C GLY A 31 -17.68 -0.24 -14.26
N ASP A 32 -17.73 0.98 -13.74
CA ASP A 32 -18.24 2.14 -14.46
C ASP A 32 -17.38 2.51 -15.67
N ASP A 33 -17.99 3.06 -16.71
CA ASP A 33 -17.29 3.48 -17.94
C ASP A 33 -16.23 4.54 -17.68
N THR A 34 -16.38 5.33 -16.63
CA THR A 34 -15.42 6.37 -16.22
C THR A 34 -14.24 5.81 -15.40
N ALA A 35 -14.34 4.58 -14.91
CA ALA A 35 -13.35 4.00 -14.01
C ALA A 35 -11.92 3.94 -14.60
N PRO A 36 -11.68 3.56 -15.88
CA PRO A 36 -10.33 3.49 -16.42
C PRO A 36 -9.56 4.81 -16.33
N GLY A 37 -10.21 5.94 -16.62
CA GLY A 37 -9.60 7.26 -16.51
C GLY A 37 -9.29 7.65 -15.06
N ILE A 38 -10.17 7.29 -14.14
CA ILE A 38 -9.99 7.51 -12.70
C ILE A 38 -8.84 6.67 -12.16
N VAL A 39 -8.75 5.39 -12.57
CA VAL A 39 -7.64 4.49 -12.20
C VAL A 39 -6.30 5.02 -12.70
N TRP A 40 -6.28 5.61 -13.89
CA TRP A 40 -5.08 6.26 -14.42
C TRP A 40 -4.61 7.41 -13.49
N GLU A 41 -5.52 8.26 -13.05
CA GLU A 41 -5.19 9.35 -12.12
C GLU A 41 -4.83 8.84 -10.72
N HIS A 42 -5.46 7.77 -10.25
CA HIS A 42 -5.05 7.05 -9.05
C HIS A 42 -3.58 6.59 -9.16
N GLY A 43 -3.21 5.98 -10.27
CA GLY A 43 -1.84 5.55 -10.53
C GLY A 43 -0.85 6.72 -10.57
N ARG A 44 -1.23 7.82 -11.22
CA ARG A 44 -0.41 9.05 -11.25
C ARG A 44 -0.14 9.56 -9.84
N ARG A 45 -1.15 9.60 -9.00
CA ARG A 45 -1.01 10.02 -7.59
C ARG A 45 -0.11 9.07 -6.80
N ASN A 46 -0.23 7.77 -7.01
CA ASN A 46 0.65 6.79 -6.36
C ASN A 46 2.12 7.03 -6.69
N PHE A 47 2.46 7.34 -7.93
CA PHE A 47 3.83 7.68 -8.29
C PHE A 47 4.29 8.98 -7.63
N ALA A 48 3.42 9.96 -7.46
CA ALA A 48 3.75 11.20 -6.73
C ALA A 48 4.01 10.91 -5.24
N LEU A 49 3.18 10.10 -4.60
CA LEU A 49 3.37 9.69 -3.20
C LEU A 49 4.65 8.87 -3.01
N ARG A 50 5.00 8.05 -3.99
CA ARG A 50 6.25 7.30 -4.02
C ARG A 50 7.47 8.24 -4.14
N ASP A 51 7.39 9.24 -5.02
CA ASP A 51 8.43 10.24 -5.20
C ASP A 51 8.66 11.06 -3.93
N GLU A 52 7.61 11.35 -3.18
CA GLU A 52 7.68 12.01 -1.87
C GLU A 52 8.25 11.10 -0.76
N GLY A 53 8.36 9.80 -1.02
CA GLY A 53 8.88 8.83 -0.05
C GLY A 53 7.87 8.33 0.98
N VAL A 54 6.61 8.75 0.92
CA VAL A 54 5.58 8.30 1.86
C VAL A 54 4.99 6.95 1.46
N LEU A 55 4.86 6.70 0.16
CA LEU A 55 4.47 5.39 -0.38
C LEU A 55 5.74 4.59 -0.66
N ALA A 56 6.00 3.59 0.17
CA ALA A 56 7.23 2.81 0.08
C ALA A 56 7.16 1.75 -1.03
N VAL A 57 6.05 1.01 -1.08
CA VAL A 57 5.83 -0.08 -2.05
C VAL A 57 4.37 -0.10 -2.44
N VAL A 58 4.10 -0.26 -3.74
CA VAL A 58 2.75 -0.48 -4.27
C VAL A 58 2.77 -1.70 -5.18
N LEU A 59 1.83 -2.61 -4.95
CA LEU A 59 1.75 -3.89 -5.63
C LEU A 59 0.34 -4.05 -6.21
N PRO A 60 0.11 -3.74 -7.49
CA PRO A 60 -1.14 -4.13 -8.15
C PRO A 60 -1.31 -5.66 -8.11
N VAL A 61 -2.49 -6.11 -7.72
CA VAL A 61 -2.82 -7.54 -7.68
C VAL A 61 -3.47 -7.93 -9.00
N THR A 62 -3.03 -9.04 -9.59
CA THR A 62 -3.39 -9.42 -10.97
C THR A 62 -4.00 -10.82 -11.07
N ASP A 63 -4.69 -11.27 -10.03
CA ASP A 63 -5.29 -12.62 -9.97
C ASP A 63 -6.79 -12.67 -10.29
N GLY A 64 -7.39 -11.50 -10.65
CA GLY A 64 -8.81 -11.42 -10.94
C GLY A 64 -9.72 -11.41 -9.72
N SER A 65 -9.17 -11.41 -8.50
CA SER A 65 -9.95 -11.26 -7.27
C SER A 65 -10.44 -9.82 -7.06
N ASP A 66 -11.22 -9.58 -6.01
CA ASP A 66 -11.65 -8.24 -5.64
C ASP A 66 -10.54 -7.40 -5.00
N VAL A 67 -9.42 -8.02 -4.65
CA VAL A 67 -8.22 -7.30 -4.19
C VAL A 67 -7.53 -6.69 -5.41
N CYS A 68 -7.44 -5.36 -5.41
CA CYS A 68 -6.87 -4.60 -6.52
C CYS A 68 -5.39 -4.28 -6.32
N GLY A 69 -4.96 -4.15 -5.07
CA GLY A 69 -3.58 -3.82 -4.76
C GLY A 69 -3.26 -3.86 -3.29
N ILE A 70 -1.98 -3.86 -3.00
CA ILE A 70 -1.43 -3.77 -1.65
C ILE A 70 -0.38 -2.66 -1.67
N ALA A 71 -0.38 -1.82 -0.64
CA ALA A 71 0.59 -0.75 -0.51
C ALA A 71 1.14 -0.68 0.91
N VAL A 72 2.40 -0.28 1.03
CA VAL A 72 3.03 0.01 2.31
C VAL A 72 3.36 1.49 2.38
N PHE A 73 2.87 2.16 3.42
CA PHE A 73 3.10 3.57 3.68
C PHE A 73 4.03 3.79 4.88
N ALA A 74 5.00 4.67 4.71
CA ALA A 74 5.84 5.17 5.81
C ALA A 74 5.07 6.28 6.54
N ALA A 75 3.94 5.94 7.14
CA ALA A 75 3.03 6.85 7.82
C ALA A 75 2.20 6.08 8.86
N THR A 76 1.61 6.82 9.80
CA THR A 76 0.66 6.26 10.78
C THR A 76 -0.62 5.79 10.09
N VAL A 77 -1.41 4.97 10.77
CA VAL A 77 -2.73 4.54 10.27
C VAL A 77 -3.62 5.76 9.99
N ASP A 78 -3.65 6.74 10.88
CA ASP A 78 -4.47 7.94 10.70
C ASP A 78 -4.03 8.77 9.49
N ALA A 79 -2.73 9.00 9.33
CA ALA A 79 -2.18 9.73 8.18
C ALA A 79 -2.43 8.97 6.86
N THR A 80 -2.25 7.65 6.87
CA THR A 80 -2.50 6.80 5.71
C THR A 80 -3.97 6.80 5.32
N THR A 81 -4.88 6.75 6.30
CA THR A 81 -6.33 6.84 6.07
C THR A 81 -6.70 8.17 5.41
N ALA A 82 -6.12 9.28 5.87
CA ALA A 82 -6.34 10.59 5.25
C ALA A 82 -5.81 10.63 3.80
N ILE A 83 -4.64 10.07 3.54
CA ILE A 83 -4.07 9.97 2.20
C ILE A 83 -4.99 9.17 1.27
N MET A 84 -5.49 8.04 1.73
CA MET A 84 -6.39 7.19 0.94
C MET A 84 -7.75 7.85 0.70
N GLY A 85 -8.27 8.58 1.68
CA GLY A 85 -9.53 9.32 1.54
C GLY A 85 -9.49 10.38 0.43
N ASP A 86 -8.33 10.94 0.14
CA ASP A 86 -8.13 11.93 -0.94
C ASP A 86 -7.81 11.29 -2.30
N ASP A 87 -7.71 9.97 -2.37
CA ASP A 87 -7.46 9.28 -3.63
C ASP A 87 -8.64 9.41 -4.59
N PRO A 88 -8.41 9.76 -5.87
CA PRO A 88 -9.51 9.92 -6.82
C PRO A 88 -10.32 8.63 -7.05
N GLY A 89 -9.68 7.47 -6.99
CA GLY A 89 -10.37 6.18 -7.11
C GLY A 89 -11.27 5.89 -5.92
N VAL A 90 -10.83 6.23 -4.72
CA VAL A 90 -11.62 6.10 -3.49
C VAL A 90 -12.77 7.11 -3.49
N ALA A 91 -12.50 8.37 -3.81
CA ALA A 91 -13.51 9.43 -3.85
C ALA A 91 -14.64 9.12 -4.84
N ALA A 92 -14.32 8.50 -5.96
CA ALA A 92 -15.29 8.11 -6.98
C ALA A 92 -16.00 6.77 -6.72
N GLY A 93 -15.67 6.06 -5.64
CA GLY A 93 -16.24 4.75 -5.34
C GLY A 93 -15.76 3.62 -6.25
N VAL A 94 -14.68 3.85 -7.01
CA VAL A 94 -14.03 2.80 -7.82
C VAL A 94 -13.32 1.80 -6.93
N PHE A 95 -12.72 2.30 -5.83
CA PHE A 95 -12.04 1.48 -4.83
C PHE A 95 -12.62 1.70 -3.44
N THR A 96 -12.52 0.65 -2.64
CA THR A 96 -12.57 0.70 -1.17
C THR A 96 -11.21 0.27 -0.63
N TYR A 97 -10.98 0.47 0.66
CA TYR A 97 -9.69 0.13 1.24
C TYR A 97 -9.77 -0.23 2.72
N GLU A 98 -8.79 -0.96 3.17
CA GLU A 98 -8.50 -1.21 4.58
C GLU A 98 -7.10 -0.70 4.89
N VAL A 99 -6.90 -0.17 6.09
CA VAL A 99 -5.58 0.25 6.59
C VAL A 99 -5.30 -0.50 7.88
N HIS A 100 -4.13 -1.12 7.95
CA HIS A 100 -3.70 -1.85 9.13
C HIS A 100 -2.31 -1.37 9.57
N PRO A 101 -2.06 -1.25 10.89
CA PRO A 101 -0.70 -1.04 11.38
C PRO A 101 0.13 -2.30 11.10
N CYS A 102 1.37 -2.12 10.72
CA CYS A 102 2.30 -3.21 10.49
C CYS A 102 3.71 -2.81 10.88
N GLN A 103 4.62 -3.76 10.82
CA GLN A 103 6.04 -3.51 10.99
C GLN A 103 6.78 -3.97 9.74
N GLY A 104 7.85 -3.28 9.42
CA GLY A 104 8.73 -3.63 8.33
C GLY A 104 10.18 -3.36 8.69
N PHE A 105 11.08 -3.90 7.90
CA PHE A 105 12.51 -3.77 8.11
C PHE A 105 13.04 -2.74 7.12
N PRO A 106 13.49 -1.54 7.59
CA PRO A 106 14.02 -0.51 6.72
C PRO A 106 15.11 -1.04 5.82
N GLY A 107 15.05 -0.72 4.52
CA GLY A 107 15.94 -1.23 3.51
C GLY A 107 15.39 -2.40 2.69
N ASP A 108 14.28 -3.01 3.11
CA ASP A 108 13.57 -3.97 2.27
C ASP A 108 13.11 -3.29 0.97
N SER A 109 13.28 -3.98 -0.12
CA SER A 109 12.95 -3.47 -1.45
C SER A 109 12.68 -4.61 -2.41
N LEU A 110 12.08 -4.28 -3.53
CA LEU A 110 11.96 -5.22 -4.64
C LEU A 110 13.35 -5.42 -5.27
N PRO A 111 13.76 -6.67 -5.48
CA PRO A 111 15.04 -6.97 -6.13
C PRO A 111 15.06 -6.57 -7.59
#